data_b8a09a69a243881ea298df00f9dd11b3
#
_entry.id   b8a09a69a243881ea298df00f9dd11b3
#
_cell.length_a   1.000
_cell.length_b   1.000
_cell.length_c   1.000
_cell.angle_alpha   90.00
_cell.angle_beta   90.00
_cell.angle_gamma   90.00
#
_symmetry.space_group_name_H-M   'P 1'
#
loop_
_entity.id
_entity.type
_entity.pdbx_description
1 polymer ?
#
loop_
_entity_poly.entity_id
_entity_poly.type
_entity_poly.pdbx_seq_one_letter_code
_entity_poly.pdbx_strand_id
1 'polypeptide(L)'
;MTAGQRVFVAATGQNRGKTTASLGLTAAIIRRGARTGFIKPVGQRYLVVEGTRADEDAVLMKAVFDLPDALDDMSPVTLPRHFTTDFVMGRVTADLERDVVEAASRVGSGKDLLVIEGTGHAGVGAVVGLSNARVAALLEAPVVIVSEGGVGRPIDEIVLNHALFERHGVQVLGAIVNKVDVDTHPQLPEVLAQGLAQHEIDLLGCIPFSRLLANPSLELIATHLDGELLAGKADADVIIGRVAIGAMQADHAVGFLRDLTLLITPGDRGDLLLACLATNRAAGGTAVAGIVLTGGFRPSPPLLAEMQEAGLFTFLVGTDTYRTAQAVDDILVKTHPADHEKIATIKELVGHSLDVDRFLARV
;
A
#
# COMPACT_ATOMS: atom_id res chain seq x y z
N MET A 1 9.83 9.04 34.60
CA MET A 1 10.30 8.39 33.35
C MET A 1 10.01 9.37 32.26
N THR A 2 11.01 9.86 31.54
CA THR A 2 10.82 10.68 30.35
C THR A 2 9.96 9.89 29.38
N ALA A 3 8.85 10.48 28.91
CA ALA A 3 8.04 9.88 27.85
C ALA A 3 8.98 9.64 26.65
N GLY A 4 8.99 8.42 26.09
CA GLY A 4 9.76 8.12 24.90
C GLY A 4 9.33 9.03 23.74
N GLN A 5 10.22 9.25 22.79
CA GLN A 5 9.93 10.04 21.59
C GLN A 5 8.73 9.42 20.83
N ARG A 6 8.01 10.24 20.08
CA ARG A 6 6.86 9.81 19.28
C ARG A 6 6.97 10.36 17.87
N VAL A 7 6.49 9.61 16.88
CA VAL A 7 6.36 10.10 15.52
C VAL A 7 5.06 9.60 14.92
N PHE A 8 4.33 10.49 14.26
CA PHE A 8 3.08 10.18 13.57
C PHE A 8 3.34 10.10 12.07
N VAL A 9 3.07 8.96 11.47
CA VAL A 9 3.16 8.74 10.02
C VAL A 9 1.76 8.91 9.41
N ALA A 10 1.54 10.04 8.76
CA ALA A 10 0.33 10.33 7.99
C ALA A 10 0.59 10.18 6.48
N ALA A 11 -0.45 10.29 5.66
CA ALA A 11 -0.26 10.40 4.22
C ALA A 11 -1.21 11.43 3.60
N THR A 12 -1.00 11.72 2.32
CA THR A 12 -1.90 12.59 1.55
C THR A 12 -3.20 11.89 1.15
N GLY A 13 -3.28 10.56 1.31
CA GLY A 13 -4.46 9.77 0.96
C GLY A 13 -4.34 8.30 1.38
N GLN A 14 -5.31 7.50 0.98
CA GLN A 14 -5.22 6.04 1.14
C GLN A 14 -4.21 5.47 0.12
N ASN A 15 -3.59 4.33 0.45
CA ASN A 15 -2.70 3.56 -0.42
C ASN A 15 -1.44 4.31 -0.91
N ARG A 16 -1.06 5.40 -0.23
CA ARG A 16 0.14 6.20 -0.55
C ARG A 16 1.44 5.59 -0.02
N GLY A 17 1.38 4.46 0.68
CA GLY A 17 2.55 3.74 1.21
C GLY A 17 2.93 4.10 2.65
N LYS A 18 1.96 4.52 3.48
CA LYS A 18 2.19 4.71 4.93
C LYS A 18 2.81 3.49 5.57
N THR A 19 2.19 2.32 5.38
CA THR A 19 2.65 1.05 5.96
C THR A 19 4.05 0.68 5.48
N THR A 20 4.38 0.94 4.19
CA THR A 20 5.74 0.81 3.67
C THR A 20 6.72 1.73 4.42
N ALA A 21 6.37 3.01 4.56
CA ALA A 21 7.22 3.97 5.28
C ALA A 21 7.34 3.61 6.77
N SER A 22 6.23 3.29 7.46
CA SER A 22 6.22 2.91 8.88
C SER A 22 7.03 1.65 9.15
N LEU A 23 6.86 0.60 8.32
CA LEU A 23 7.59 -0.66 8.48
C LEU A 23 9.09 -0.45 8.25
N GLY A 24 9.46 0.21 7.17
CA GLY A 24 10.86 0.47 6.85
C GLY A 24 11.54 1.38 7.88
N LEU A 25 10.85 2.45 8.33
CA LEU A 25 11.33 3.34 9.38
C LEU A 25 11.53 2.59 10.70
N THR A 26 10.54 1.81 11.14
CA THR A 26 10.63 0.97 12.34
C THR A 26 11.82 0.01 12.25
N ALA A 27 11.99 -0.66 11.11
CA ALA A 27 13.14 -1.54 10.89
C ALA A 27 14.49 -0.81 10.99
N ALA A 28 14.59 0.39 10.43
CA ALA A 28 15.81 1.18 10.45
C ALA A 28 16.15 1.69 11.85
N ILE A 29 15.14 1.99 12.66
CA ILE A 29 15.28 2.43 14.06
C ILE A 29 15.68 1.26 14.97
N ILE A 30 15.03 0.10 14.82
CA ILE A 30 15.37 -1.12 15.58
C ILE A 30 16.82 -1.56 15.27
N ARG A 31 17.27 -1.47 14.01
CA ARG A 31 18.67 -1.75 13.65
C ARG A 31 19.69 -0.87 14.36
N ARG A 32 19.31 0.31 14.83
CA ARG A 32 20.13 1.21 15.65
C ARG A 32 20.07 0.91 17.15
N GLY A 33 19.38 -0.17 17.53
CA GLY A 33 19.27 -0.64 18.90
C GLY A 33 18.18 0.03 19.73
N ALA A 34 17.33 0.87 19.13
CA ALA A 34 16.23 1.52 19.85
C ALA A 34 15.03 0.57 20.06
N ARG A 35 14.48 0.57 21.27
CA ARG A 35 13.24 -0.14 21.59
C ARG A 35 12.06 0.63 21.02
N THR A 36 11.38 0.04 20.06
CA THR A 36 10.31 0.71 19.31
C THR A 36 8.97 0.09 19.60
N GLY A 37 7.95 0.92 19.86
CA GLY A 37 6.55 0.53 19.88
C GLY A 37 5.84 0.94 18.58
N PHE A 38 4.71 0.31 18.30
CA PHE A 38 3.87 0.67 17.15
C PHE A 38 2.40 0.71 17.57
N ILE A 39 1.68 1.74 17.12
CA ILE A 39 0.24 1.86 17.32
C ILE A 39 -0.45 2.39 16.07
N LYS A 40 -1.61 1.80 15.75
CA LYS A 40 -2.59 2.25 14.76
C LYS A 40 -3.82 2.77 15.49
N PRO A 41 -3.88 4.05 15.88
CA PRO A 41 -4.90 4.58 16.79
C PRO A 41 -6.33 4.37 16.30
N VAL A 42 -6.56 4.55 14.97
CA VAL A 42 -7.87 4.37 14.33
C VAL A 42 -7.73 3.47 13.11
N GLY A 43 -8.31 2.28 13.19
CA GLY A 43 -8.33 1.28 12.13
C GLY A 43 -9.66 1.27 11.39
N GLN A 44 -9.62 1.24 10.04
CA GLN A 44 -10.79 1.08 9.17
C GLN A 44 -10.95 -0.33 8.63
N ARG A 45 -9.86 -1.10 8.62
CA ARG A 45 -9.81 -2.49 8.16
C ARG A 45 -9.22 -3.34 9.26
N TYR A 46 -10.01 -4.23 9.83
CA TYR A 46 -9.57 -5.06 10.93
C TYR A 46 -9.67 -6.55 10.60
N LEU A 47 -8.76 -7.28 11.19
CA LEU A 47 -8.79 -8.73 11.29
C LEU A 47 -9.29 -9.13 12.69
N VAL A 48 -9.76 -10.35 12.80
CA VAL A 48 -10.06 -10.94 14.11
C VAL A 48 -8.96 -11.97 14.42
N VAL A 49 -8.10 -11.63 15.34
CA VAL A 49 -6.97 -12.46 15.77
C VAL A 49 -7.22 -12.86 17.22
N GLU A 50 -7.35 -14.16 17.50
CA GLU A 50 -7.62 -14.70 18.85
C GLU A 50 -8.80 -14.03 19.59
N GLY A 51 -9.84 -13.65 18.82
CA GLY A 51 -11.02 -12.97 19.34
C GLY A 51 -10.91 -11.44 19.44
N THR A 52 -9.74 -10.86 19.24
CA THR A 52 -9.47 -9.43 19.24
C THR A 52 -9.59 -8.83 17.83
N ARG A 53 -10.27 -7.70 17.71
CA ARG A 53 -10.31 -6.92 16.47
C ARG A 53 -9.13 -5.97 16.43
N ALA A 54 -8.22 -6.15 15.48
CA ALA A 54 -7.08 -5.28 15.32
C ALA A 54 -6.91 -4.90 13.84
N ASP A 55 -6.46 -3.68 13.58
CA ASP A 55 -6.15 -3.23 12.23
C ASP A 55 -5.05 -4.09 11.60
N GLU A 56 -5.16 -4.34 10.28
CA GLU A 56 -4.21 -5.18 9.52
C GLU A 56 -2.77 -4.71 9.69
N ASP A 57 -2.54 -3.39 9.74
CA ASP A 57 -1.19 -2.83 9.88
C ASP A 57 -0.60 -3.12 11.27
N ALA A 58 -1.42 -3.11 12.33
CA ALA A 58 -0.98 -3.48 13.67
C ALA A 58 -0.61 -4.97 13.75
N VAL A 59 -1.40 -5.85 13.12
CA VAL A 59 -1.11 -7.28 13.02
C VAL A 59 0.20 -7.52 12.26
N LEU A 60 0.39 -6.84 11.13
CA LEU A 60 1.62 -6.90 10.34
C LEU A 60 2.84 -6.50 11.17
N MET A 61 2.80 -5.32 11.79
CA MET A 61 3.92 -4.78 12.56
C MET A 61 4.27 -5.65 13.77
N LYS A 62 3.24 -6.16 14.48
CA LYS A 62 3.44 -7.11 15.59
C LYS A 62 4.19 -8.37 15.12
N ALA A 63 3.76 -8.97 14.03
CA ALA A 63 4.36 -10.20 13.51
C ALA A 63 5.76 -9.98 12.94
N VAL A 64 6.00 -8.87 12.21
CA VAL A 64 7.30 -8.59 11.56
C VAL A 64 8.41 -8.26 12.54
N PHE A 65 8.07 -7.63 13.68
CA PHE A 65 9.05 -7.15 14.67
C PHE A 65 8.94 -7.86 16.02
N ASP A 66 8.10 -8.90 16.11
CA ASP A 66 7.86 -9.66 17.36
C ASP A 66 7.56 -8.70 18.55
N LEU A 67 6.64 -7.74 18.30
CA LEU A 67 6.31 -6.75 19.31
C LEU A 67 5.53 -7.40 20.47
N PRO A 68 5.93 -7.15 21.73
CA PRO A 68 5.30 -7.79 22.89
C PRO A 68 3.93 -7.21 23.23
N ASP A 69 3.63 -6.02 22.72
CA ASP A 69 2.46 -5.23 23.08
C ASP A 69 1.16 -5.95 22.66
N ALA A 70 0.08 -5.80 23.43
CA ALA A 70 -1.22 -6.42 23.12
C ALA A 70 -1.85 -5.78 21.88
N LEU A 71 -2.52 -6.57 21.02
CA LEU A 71 -3.16 -6.05 19.81
C LEU A 71 -4.25 -5.02 20.11
N ASP A 72 -4.97 -5.15 21.24
CA ASP A 72 -5.96 -4.16 21.67
C ASP A 72 -5.33 -2.78 21.95
N ASP A 73 -4.10 -2.78 22.46
CA ASP A 73 -3.35 -1.54 22.69
C ASP A 73 -2.71 -1.02 21.40
N MET A 74 -2.26 -1.91 20.53
CA MET A 74 -1.69 -1.53 19.23
C MET A 74 -2.75 -1.04 18.24
N SER A 75 -4.04 -1.36 18.45
CA SER A 75 -5.17 -0.94 17.59
C SER A 75 -6.42 -0.67 18.44
N PRO A 76 -6.43 0.41 19.25
CA PRO A 76 -7.47 0.63 20.25
C PRO A 76 -8.85 0.98 19.67
N VAL A 77 -8.91 1.66 18.52
CA VAL A 77 -10.18 2.05 17.91
C VAL A 77 -10.32 1.38 16.55
N THR A 78 -11.21 0.39 16.46
CA THR A 78 -11.62 -0.21 15.18
C THR A 78 -13.05 0.21 14.86
N LEU A 79 -13.27 0.73 13.63
CA LEU A 79 -14.57 1.25 13.21
C LEU A 79 -15.33 0.19 12.38
N PRO A 80 -16.26 -0.59 12.97
CA PRO A 80 -17.05 -1.55 12.22
C PRO A 80 -18.06 -0.86 11.29
N ARG A 81 -18.66 -1.63 10.38
CA ARG A 81 -19.74 -1.12 9.51
C ARG A 81 -20.84 -0.47 10.36
N HIS A 82 -21.37 0.66 9.89
CA HIS A 82 -22.41 1.47 10.55
C HIS A 82 -21.98 2.25 11.79
N PHE A 83 -20.81 1.97 12.39
CA PHE A 83 -20.34 2.70 13.58
C PHE A 83 -20.39 4.22 13.39
N THR A 84 -19.87 4.71 12.26
CA THR A 84 -19.85 6.14 11.92
C THR A 84 -21.25 6.76 11.93
N THR A 85 -22.23 6.08 11.31
CA THR A 85 -23.63 6.53 11.29
C THR A 85 -24.21 6.54 12.69
N ASP A 86 -24.00 5.51 13.47
CA ASP A 86 -24.53 5.41 14.83
C ASP A 86 -23.91 6.43 15.79
N PHE A 87 -22.60 6.71 15.62
CA PHE A 87 -21.90 7.74 16.35
C PHE A 87 -22.46 9.15 16.05
N VAL A 88 -22.59 9.49 14.75
CA VAL A 88 -23.15 10.80 14.34
C VAL A 88 -24.60 10.98 14.81
N MET A 89 -25.37 9.90 14.86
CA MET A 89 -26.76 9.91 15.33
C MET A 89 -26.88 9.86 16.86
N GLY A 90 -25.76 9.85 17.59
CA GLY A 90 -25.74 9.78 19.06
C GLY A 90 -26.23 8.46 19.65
N ARG A 91 -26.25 7.37 18.86
CA ARG A 91 -26.67 6.04 19.30
C ARG A 91 -25.54 5.28 20.02
N VAL A 92 -24.30 5.68 19.78
CA VAL A 92 -23.10 5.16 20.40
C VAL A 92 -22.39 6.32 21.08
N THR A 93 -22.10 6.15 22.37
CA THR A 93 -21.26 7.06 23.14
C THR A 93 -19.99 6.31 23.56
N ALA A 94 -18.82 6.78 23.09
CA ALA A 94 -17.53 6.22 23.44
C ALA A 94 -16.53 7.36 23.62
N ASP A 95 -15.67 7.25 24.61
CA ASP A 95 -14.57 8.20 24.81
C ASP A 95 -13.34 7.70 24.04
N LEU A 96 -13.42 7.85 22.73
CA LEU A 96 -12.39 7.36 21.80
C LEU A 96 -11.05 8.08 21.99
N GLU A 97 -11.05 9.35 22.40
CA GLU A 97 -9.82 10.09 22.69
C GLU A 97 -9.08 9.47 23.87
N ARG A 98 -9.78 9.17 24.95
CA ARG A 98 -9.21 8.51 26.11
C ARG A 98 -8.64 7.14 25.76
N ASP A 99 -9.39 6.32 25.01
CA ASP A 99 -8.97 5.00 24.62
C ASP A 99 -7.66 5.03 23.82
N VAL A 100 -7.52 6.00 22.89
CA VAL A 100 -6.29 6.22 22.11
C VAL A 100 -5.12 6.66 23.01
N VAL A 101 -5.34 7.61 23.92
CA VAL A 101 -4.27 8.13 24.80
C VAL A 101 -3.77 7.05 25.76
N GLU A 102 -4.68 6.32 26.38
CA GLU A 102 -4.32 5.23 27.31
C GLU A 102 -3.56 4.11 26.60
N ALA A 103 -4.02 3.69 25.43
CA ALA A 103 -3.34 2.68 24.63
C ALA A 103 -1.95 3.12 24.20
N ALA A 104 -1.80 4.35 23.68
CA ALA A 104 -0.51 4.92 23.31
C ALA A 104 0.46 5.00 24.50
N SER A 105 -0.06 5.30 25.69
CA SER A 105 0.73 5.30 26.94
C SER A 105 1.24 3.90 27.29
N ARG A 106 0.38 2.87 27.17
CA ARG A 106 0.77 1.48 27.44
C ARG A 106 1.82 0.97 26.45
N VAL A 107 1.58 1.15 25.12
CA VAL A 107 2.53 0.74 24.08
C VAL A 107 3.84 1.51 24.14
N GLY A 108 3.80 2.81 24.46
CA GLY A 108 5.00 3.65 24.58
C GLY A 108 5.81 3.41 25.86
N SER A 109 5.25 2.69 26.83
CA SER A 109 5.94 2.46 28.11
C SER A 109 7.22 1.64 27.94
N GLY A 110 8.34 2.21 28.38
CA GLY A 110 9.65 1.57 28.28
C GLY A 110 10.22 1.50 26.87
N LYS A 111 9.62 2.17 25.90
CA LYS A 111 10.14 2.30 24.53
C LYS A 111 10.95 3.61 24.39
N ASP A 112 11.90 3.58 23.48
CA ASP A 112 12.69 4.76 23.14
C ASP A 112 11.96 5.62 22.10
N LEU A 113 11.20 4.96 21.20
CA LEU A 113 10.34 5.62 20.21
C LEU A 113 9.02 4.86 20.01
N LEU A 114 7.92 5.61 19.92
CA LEU A 114 6.61 5.12 19.51
C LEU A 114 6.30 5.60 18.09
N VAL A 115 6.17 4.66 17.15
CA VAL A 115 5.69 4.93 15.78
C VAL A 115 4.17 4.82 15.77
N ILE A 116 3.51 5.89 15.36
CA ILE A 116 2.06 6.01 15.30
C ILE A 116 1.66 6.09 13.82
N GLU A 117 0.86 5.16 13.34
CA GLU A 117 0.42 5.20 11.95
C GLU A 117 -1.03 5.67 11.83
N GLY A 118 -1.23 6.76 11.10
CA GLY A 118 -2.55 7.30 10.81
C GLY A 118 -3.31 6.53 9.72
N THR A 119 -4.55 6.92 9.46
CA THR A 119 -5.42 6.34 8.44
C THR A 119 -5.78 7.38 7.38
N GLY A 120 -5.37 7.17 6.13
CA GLY A 120 -5.66 8.11 5.03
C GLY A 120 -4.94 9.45 5.17
N HIS A 121 -5.62 10.55 4.82
CA HIS A 121 -5.10 11.93 4.90
C HIS A 121 -5.35 12.58 6.26
N ALA A 122 -4.79 13.79 6.50
CA ALA A 122 -4.83 14.51 7.77
C ALA A 122 -6.23 14.62 8.40
N GLY A 123 -7.28 14.74 7.60
CA GLY A 123 -8.67 14.91 8.06
C GLY A 123 -9.44 13.60 8.28
N VAL A 124 -8.90 12.43 7.94
CA VAL A 124 -9.62 11.15 8.12
C VAL A 124 -9.81 10.86 9.60
N GLY A 125 -11.04 10.45 9.95
CA GLY A 125 -11.47 10.25 11.34
C GLY A 125 -12.21 11.47 11.94
N ALA A 126 -12.25 12.62 11.25
CA ALA A 126 -12.96 13.81 11.74
C ALA A 126 -14.42 13.53 12.09
N VAL A 127 -15.08 12.64 11.38
CA VAL A 127 -16.49 12.27 11.60
C VAL A 127 -16.74 11.67 12.99
N VAL A 128 -15.73 11.08 13.62
CA VAL A 128 -15.77 10.53 14.99
C VAL A 128 -14.91 11.35 15.97
N GLY A 129 -14.52 12.56 15.59
CA GLY A 129 -13.69 13.45 16.42
C GLY A 129 -12.19 13.11 16.43
N LEU A 130 -11.75 12.04 15.75
CA LEU A 130 -10.38 11.53 15.74
C LEU A 130 -9.71 11.69 14.36
N SER A 131 -9.69 12.92 13.81
CA SER A 131 -8.87 13.17 12.63
C SER A 131 -7.39 12.85 12.93
N ASN A 132 -6.61 12.45 11.92
CA ASN A 132 -5.17 12.22 12.09
C ASN A 132 -4.49 13.45 12.73
N ALA A 133 -4.89 14.66 12.33
CA ALA A 133 -4.36 15.88 12.92
C ALA A 133 -4.73 16.02 14.42
N ARG A 134 -5.97 15.65 14.79
CA ARG A 134 -6.38 15.65 16.21
C ARG A 134 -5.64 14.60 17.02
N VAL A 135 -5.49 13.38 16.47
CA VAL A 135 -4.76 12.29 17.15
C VAL A 135 -3.29 12.63 17.33
N ALA A 136 -2.64 13.21 16.30
CA ALA A 136 -1.25 13.65 16.42
C ALA A 136 -1.08 14.71 17.51
N ALA A 137 -2.02 15.68 17.60
CA ALA A 137 -2.04 16.69 18.66
C ALA A 137 -2.27 16.08 20.04
N LEU A 138 -3.25 15.16 20.19
CA LEU A 138 -3.53 14.46 21.46
C LEU A 138 -2.32 13.67 21.97
N LEU A 139 -1.57 13.09 21.06
CA LEU A 139 -0.41 12.27 21.39
C LEU A 139 0.89 13.07 21.39
N GLU A 140 0.84 14.40 21.21
CA GLU A 140 2.01 15.28 21.15
C GLU A 140 3.10 14.72 20.20
N ALA A 141 2.67 14.18 19.06
CA ALA A 141 3.54 13.50 18.12
C ALA A 141 3.80 14.36 16.88
N PRO A 142 5.05 14.74 16.59
CA PRO A 142 5.40 15.38 15.33
C PRO A 142 5.11 14.44 14.16
N VAL A 143 4.80 15.01 12.97
CA VAL A 143 4.24 14.27 11.83
C VAL A 143 5.23 14.18 10.67
N VAL A 144 5.25 13.01 10.04
CA VAL A 144 5.80 12.80 8.69
C VAL A 144 4.64 12.58 7.73
N ILE A 145 4.63 13.30 6.60
CA ILE A 145 3.59 13.16 5.57
C ILE A 145 4.13 12.29 4.42
N VAL A 146 3.46 11.17 4.13
CA VAL A 146 3.79 10.29 3.02
C VAL A 146 2.90 10.61 1.83
N SER A 147 3.51 10.82 0.65
CA SER A 147 2.80 11.01 -0.64
C SER A 147 3.34 10.06 -1.70
N GLU A 148 2.71 10.03 -2.88
CA GLU A 148 3.22 9.27 -4.03
C GLU A 148 4.05 10.15 -4.96
N GLY A 149 4.83 9.51 -5.86
CA GLY A 149 5.66 10.19 -6.84
C GLY A 149 4.90 11.08 -7.82
N GLY A 150 5.62 12.00 -8.43
CA GLY A 150 5.14 13.07 -9.31
C GLY A 150 5.61 14.43 -8.80
N VAL A 151 5.29 15.52 -9.47
CA VAL A 151 5.71 16.87 -9.06
C VAL A 151 4.53 17.70 -8.54
N GLY A 152 3.59 18.10 -9.38
CA GLY A 152 2.53 19.05 -9.03
C GLY A 152 1.60 18.49 -7.95
N ARG A 153 0.82 17.47 -8.29
CA ARG A 153 -0.17 16.87 -7.39
C ARG A 153 0.39 16.46 -6.01
N PRO A 154 1.54 15.77 -5.90
CA PRO A 154 2.09 15.42 -4.58
C PRO A 154 2.41 16.63 -3.72
N ILE A 155 2.99 17.70 -4.28
CA ILE A 155 3.30 18.93 -3.55
C ILE A 155 2.02 19.58 -3.06
N ASP A 156 1.01 19.75 -3.95
CA ASP A 156 -0.30 20.33 -3.59
C ASP A 156 -0.97 19.55 -2.46
N GLU A 157 -1.00 18.19 -2.56
CA GLU A 157 -1.58 17.33 -1.53
C GLU A 157 -0.80 17.40 -0.20
N ILE A 158 0.53 17.48 -0.23
CA ILE A 158 1.37 17.62 0.97
C ILE A 158 1.07 18.96 1.66
N VAL A 159 1.06 20.06 0.91
CA VAL A 159 0.77 21.40 1.44
C VAL A 159 -0.62 21.47 2.07
N LEU A 160 -1.64 20.88 1.41
CA LEU A 160 -3.00 20.80 1.95
C LEU A 160 -3.04 20.05 3.29
N ASN A 161 -2.35 18.92 3.40
CA ASN A 161 -2.29 18.14 4.64
C ASN A 161 -1.48 18.84 5.72
N HIS A 162 -0.37 19.48 5.36
CA HIS A 162 0.46 20.29 6.25
C HIS A 162 -0.38 21.37 6.96
N ALA A 163 -1.16 22.14 6.20
CA ALA A 163 -2.01 23.20 6.73
C ALA A 163 -3.00 22.70 7.82
N LEU A 164 -3.51 21.47 7.70
CA LEU A 164 -4.40 20.91 8.71
C LEU A 164 -3.65 20.49 9.98
N PHE A 165 -2.45 19.93 9.87
CA PHE A 165 -1.60 19.63 11.04
C PHE A 165 -1.19 20.92 11.75
N GLU A 166 -0.75 21.94 11.02
CA GLU A 166 -0.39 23.26 11.54
C GLU A 166 -1.57 23.90 12.29
N ARG A 167 -2.79 23.83 11.74
CA ARG A 167 -4.01 24.31 12.40
C ARG A 167 -4.26 23.64 13.76
N HIS A 168 -3.81 22.40 13.93
CA HIS A 168 -3.89 21.66 15.21
C HIS A 168 -2.65 21.88 16.10
N GLY A 169 -1.72 22.74 15.72
CA GLY A 169 -0.49 23.01 16.46
C GLY A 169 0.52 21.86 16.42
N VAL A 170 0.42 20.99 15.42
CA VAL A 170 1.30 19.82 15.26
C VAL A 170 2.45 20.16 14.34
N GLN A 171 3.67 19.91 14.82
CA GLN A 171 4.87 20.05 14.00
C GLN A 171 4.92 19.01 12.89
N VAL A 172 5.17 19.44 11.64
CA VAL A 172 5.47 18.56 10.52
C VAL A 172 6.99 18.51 10.34
N LEU A 173 7.59 17.34 10.49
CA LEU A 173 9.03 17.10 10.34
C LEU A 173 9.47 17.18 8.87
N GLY A 174 8.56 16.88 7.95
CA GLY A 174 8.76 16.87 6.51
C GLY A 174 7.93 15.82 5.80
N ALA A 175 8.27 15.58 4.54
CA ALA A 175 7.56 14.65 3.68
C ALA A 175 8.47 13.50 3.18
N ILE A 176 7.88 12.32 3.03
CA ILE A 176 8.44 11.18 2.31
C ILE A 176 7.62 10.99 1.04
N VAL A 177 8.29 10.94 -0.11
CA VAL A 177 7.62 10.66 -1.38
C VAL A 177 7.91 9.23 -1.80
N ASN A 178 6.86 8.41 -1.87
CA ASN A 178 6.92 6.99 -2.20
C ASN A 178 6.64 6.75 -3.70
N LYS A 179 7.02 5.59 -4.21
CA LYS A 179 6.80 5.17 -5.61
C LYS A 179 7.41 6.16 -6.62
N VAL A 180 8.58 6.68 -6.33
CA VAL A 180 9.29 7.61 -7.21
C VAL A 180 9.96 6.84 -8.35
N ASP A 181 9.63 7.17 -9.60
CA ASP A 181 10.30 6.62 -10.77
C ASP A 181 11.61 7.35 -11.03
N VAL A 182 12.65 6.95 -10.30
CA VAL A 182 13.99 7.53 -10.40
C VAL A 182 14.75 7.06 -11.65
N ASP A 183 14.36 5.91 -12.22
CA ASP A 183 15.02 5.36 -13.41
C ASP A 183 14.67 6.17 -14.65
N THR A 184 13.40 6.53 -14.80
CA THR A 184 12.93 7.36 -15.92
C THR A 184 13.13 8.87 -15.66
N HIS A 185 13.07 9.29 -14.39
CA HIS A 185 13.15 10.69 -13.98
C HIS A 185 14.15 10.89 -12.82
N PRO A 186 15.47 10.80 -13.07
CA PRO A 186 16.50 10.86 -12.03
C PRO A 186 16.56 12.21 -11.29
N GLN A 187 16.12 13.32 -11.92
CA GLN A 187 16.06 14.65 -11.31
C GLN A 187 14.85 14.86 -10.39
N LEU A 188 13.88 13.93 -10.34
CA LEU A 188 12.63 14.10 -9.60
C LEU A 188 12.84 14.38 -8.10
N PRO A 189 13.76 13.71 -7.39
CA PRO A 189 14.02 14.01 -5.98
C PRO A 189 14.47 15.46 -5.72
N GLU A 190 15.32 16.01 -6.60
CA GLU A 190 15.78 17.40 -6.50
C GLU A 190 14.64 18.39 -6.74
N VAL A 191 13.82 18.14 -7.77
CA VAL A 191 12.65 18.98 -8.10
C VAL A 191 11.65 18.98 -6.94
N LEU A 192 11.40 17.81 -6.34
CA LEU A 192 10.53 17.67 -5.16
C LEU A 192 11.08 18.43 -3.96
N ALA A 193 12.38 18.32 -3.69
CA ALA A 193 13.01 19.01 -2.57
C ALA A 193 12.89 20.55 -2.74
N GLN A 194 13.15 21.06 -3.94
CA GLN A 194 13.03 22.49 -4.24
C GLN A 194 11.57 22.97 -4.16
N GLY A 195 10.62 22.17 -4.70
CA GLY A 195 9.20 22.51 -4.66
C GLY A 195 8.63 22.54 -3.24
N LEU A 196 8.98 21.57 -2.39
CA LEU A 196 8.56 21.52 -0.98
C LEU A 196 9.20 22.61 -0.13
N ALA A 197 10.47 22.96 -0.42
CA ALA A 197 11.17 24.04 0.29
C ALA A 197 10.51 25.41 0.11
N GLN A 198 9.79 25.65 -1.00
CA GLN A 198 9.00 26.89 -1.19
C GLN A 198 7.84 27.01 -0.19
N HIS A 199 7.48 25.92 0.46
CA HIS A 199 6.42 25.84 1.47
C HIS A 199 6.98 25.50 2.88
N GLU A 200 8.29 25.68 3.09
CA GLU A 200 8.98 25.39 4.35
C GLU A 200 8.84 23.91 4.81
N ILE A 201 8.66 23.00 3.84
CA ILE A 201 8.53 21.57 4.09
C ILE A 201 9.80 20.86 3.60
N ASP A 202 10.47 20.12 4.49
CA ASP A 202 11.63 19.32 4.13
C ASP A 202 11.26 18.02 3.39
N LEU A 203 11.99 17.67 2.35
CA LEU A 203 11.97 16.31 1.80
C LEU A 203 12.88 15.42 2.65
N LEU A 204 12.30 14.44 3.34
CA LEU A 204 13.01 13.48 4.18
C LEU A 204 13.57 12.30 3.38
N GLY A 205 12.97 11.99 2.25
CA GLY A 205 13.43 10.96 1.35
C GLY A 205 12.47 10.62 0.22
N CYS A 206 13.01 9.94 -0.79
CA CYS A 206 12.25 9.41 -1.93
C CYS A 206 12.41 7.89 -1.97
N ILE A 207 11.30 7.16 -1.78
CA ILE A 207 11.30 5.70 -1.87
C ILE A 207 11.04 5.34 -3.33
N PRO A 208 11.96 4.60 -4.00
CA PRO A 208 11.79 4.20 -5.39
C PRO A 208 10.54 3.33 -5.63
N PHE A 209 10.00 3.40 -6.83
CA PHE A 209 8.96 2.46 -7.25
C PHE A 209 9.49 1.03 -7.25
N SER A 210 8.73 0.12 -6.67
CA SER A 210 9.02 -1.31 -6.71
C SER A 210 7.82 -2.07 -7.26
N ARG A 211 8.03 -2.79 -8.35
CA ARG A 211 7.00 -3.64 -8.97
C ARG A 211 6.47 -4.68 -7.97
N LEU A 212 7.34 -5.30 -7.22
CA LEU A 212 7.00 -6.30 -6.20
C LEU A 212 6.01 -5.74 -5.16
N LEU A 213 6.16 -4.47 -4.79
CA LEU A 213 5.34 -3.83 -3.77
C LEU A 213 4.05 -3.20 -4.32
N ALA A 214 4.01 -2.90 -5.62
CA ALA A 214 2.92 -2.14 -6.23
C ALA A 214 1.95 -3.01 -7.04
N ASN A 215 2.44 -4.07 -7.68
CA ASN A 215 1.66 -4.85 -8.62
C ASN A 215 1.09 -6.13 -7.99
N PRO A 216 -0.11 -6.59 -8.40
CA PRO A 216 -0.70 -7.83 -7.89
C PRO A 216 0.00 -9.08 -8.44
N SER A 217 -0.07 -10.17 -7.68
CA SER A 217 0.26 -11.51 -8.16
C SER A 217 -0.91 -12.12 -8.96
N LEU A 218 -0.63 -13.20 -9.71
CA LEU A 218 -1.68 -13.95 -10.41
C LEU A 218 -2.69 -14.56 -9.43
N GLU A 219 -2.26 -15.00 -8.25
CA GLU A 219 -3.16 -15.48 -7.20
C GLU A 219 -4.09 -14.37 -6.71
N LEU A 220 -3.56 -13.17 -6.46
CA LEU A 220 -4.35 -12.04 -6.00
C LEU A 220 -5.39 -11.61 -7.04
N ILE A 221 -5.02 -11.65 -8.34
CA ILE A 221 -5.92 -11.39 -9.46
C ILE A 221 -7.04 -12.45 -9.48
N ALA A 222 -6.70 -13.74 -9.43
CA ALA A 222 -7.68 -14.82 -9.44
C ALA A 222 -8.64 -14.78 -8.23
N THR A 223 -8.16 -14.32 -7.07
CA THR A 223 -8.96 -14.19 -5.86
C THR A 223 -9.94 -13.00 -5.92
N HIS A 224 -9.56 -11.91 -6.60
CA HIS A 224 -10.38 -10.70 -6.70
C HIS A 224 -11.39 -10.72 -7.83
N LEU A 225 -11.10 -11.45 -8.89
CA LEU A 225 -12.00 -11.59 -10.02
C LEU A 225 -12.96 -12.77 -9.80
N ASP A 226 -14.25 -12.55 -10.06
CA ASP A 226 -15.24 -13.64 -10.10
C ASP A 226 -15.13 -14.37 -11.43
N GLY A 227 -14.51 -15.55 -11.42
CA GLY A 227 -14.20 -16.26 -12.65
C GLY A 227 -13.68 -17.68 -12.47
N GLU A 228 -13.15 -18.24 -13.54
CA GLU A 228 -12.69 -19.64 -13.65
C GLU A 228 -11.28 -19.71 -14.23
N LEU A 229 -10.39 -20.48 -13.60
CA LEU A 229 -9.06 -20.77 -14.13
C LEU A 229 -9.17 -21.86 -15.20
N LEU A 230 -8.87 -21.52 -16.46
CA LEU A 230 -8.94 -22.45 -17.60
C LEU A 230 -7.62 -23.14 -17.89
N ALA A 231 -6.49 -22.48 -17.65
CA ALA A 231 -5.14 -22.99 -17.89
C ALA A 231 -4.12 -22.36 -16.94
N GLY A 232 -2.97 -23.01 -16.79
CA GLY A 232 -1.91 -22.57 -15.90
C GLY A 232 -2.26 -22.70 -14.42
N LYS A 233 -1.65 -21.89 -13.58
CA LYS A 233 -1.94 -21.81 -12.14
C LYS A 233 -1.98 -20.36 -11.65
N ALA A 234 -2.78 -20.11 -10.63
CA ALA A 234 -2.79 -18.84 -9.90
C ALA A 234 -1.59 -18.84 -8.93
N ASP A 235 -0.46 -18.32 -9.40
CA ASP A 235 0.81 -18.36 -8.67
C ASP A 235 1.01 -17.07 -7.86
N ALA A 236 1.23 -17.22 -6.55
CA ALA A 236 1.48 -16.09 -5.65
C ALA A 236 2.83 -15.40 -5.93
N ASP A 237 3.80 -16.14 -6.44
CA ASP A 237 5.16 -15.62 -6.69
C ASP A 237 5.26 -14.89 -8.04
N VAL A 238 4.30 -15.09 -8.95
CA VAL A 238 4.29 -14.40 -10.23
C VAL A 238 3.60 -13.05 -10.11
N ILE A 239 4.40 -12.01 -9.92
CA ILE A 239 3.94 -10.61 -9.90
C ILE A 239 3.85 -10.09 -11.33
N ILE A 240 2.70 -9.56 -11.74
CA ILE A 240 2.55 -8.98 -13.09
C ILE A 240 3.44 -7.75 -13.27
N GLY A 241 3.97 -7.57 -14.46
CA GLY A 241 4.77 -6.40 -14.78
C GLY A 241 3.93 -5.20 -15.19
N ARG A 242 2.89 -5.46 -15.96
CA ARG A 242 1.99 -4.43 -16.51
C ARG A 242 0.67 -5.07 -16.95
N VAL A 243 -0.34 -4.24 -17.10
CA VAL A 243 -1.61 -4.61 -17.71
C VAL A 243 -1.67 -4.09 -19.14
N ALA A 244 -2.18 -4.89 -20.07
CA ALA A 244 -2.50 -4.47 -21.44
C ALA A 244 -3.92 -4.89 -21.80
N ILE A 245 -4.64 -4.01 -22.51
CA ILE A 245 -5.97 -4.31 -23.03
C ILE A 245 -5.84 -4.71 -24.50
N GLY A 246 -6.35 -5.90 -24.85
CA GLY A 246 -6.29 -6.48 -26.17
C GLY A 246 -7.30 -5.87 -27.14
N ALA A 247 -7.15 -4.58 -27.43
CA ALA A 247 -8.01 -3.85 -28.38
C ALA A 247 -7.45 -3.82 -29.80
N MET A 248 -6.13 -3.95 -29.97
CA MET A 248 -5.45 -3.88 -31.27
C MET A 248 -5.50 -5.23 -32.00
N GLN A 249 -5.14 -5.22 -33.29
CA GLN A 249 -4.85 -6.45 -34.03
C GLN A 249 -3.58 -7.11 -33.49
N ALA A 250 -3.45 -8.42 -33.67
CA ALA A 250 -2.38 -9.20 -33.06
C ALA A 250 -0.96 -8.75 -33.45
N ASP A 251 -0.75 -8.38 -34.73
CA ASP A 251 0.53 -7.88 -35.24
C ASP A 251 1.00 -6.59 -34.55
N HIS A 252 0.07 -5.72 -34.18
CA HIS A 252 0.37 -4.50 -33.43
C HIS A 252 0.47 -4.77 -31.91
N ALA A 253 -0.30 -5.71 -31.39
CA ALA A 253 -0.33 -6.03 -29.97
C ALA A 253 0.98 -6.66 -29.46
N VAL A 254 1.69 -7.43 -30.32
CA VAL A 254 2.97 -8.11 -29.97
C VAL A 254 3.99 -7.15 -29.34
N GLY A 255 4.08 -5.92 -29.80
CA GLY A 255 5.00 -4.92 -29.25
C GLY A 255 4.71 -4.53 -27.78
N PHE A 256 3.53 -4.84 -27.27
CA PHE A 256 3.10 -4.58 -25.89
C PHE A 256 3.18 -5.81 -24.99
N LEU A 257 3.38 -7.02 -25.55
CA LEU A 257 3.50 -8.28 -24.82
C LEU A 257 4.96 -8.47 -24.35
N ARG A 258 5.29 -7.87 -23.22
CA ARG A 258 6.62 -7.89 -22.61
C ARG A 258 6.53 -7.66 -21.09
N ASP A 259 7.61 -7.93 -20.39
CA ASP A 259 7.76 -7.58 -18.96
C ASP A 259 6.67 -8.17 -18.06
N LEU A 260 6.32 -9.44 -18.25
CA LEU A 260 5.25 -10.13 -17.53
C LEU A 260 3.89 -9.43 -17.68
N THR A 261 3.51 -9.11 -18.92
CA THR A 261 2.20 -8.48 -19.21
C THR A 261 1.04 -9.40 -18.80
N LEU A 262 0.07 -8.86 -18.07
CA LEU A 262 -1.29 -9.41 -17.98
C LEU A 262 -2.11 -8.85 -19.14
N LEU A 263 -2.53 -9.71 -20.08
CA LEU A 263 -3.42 -9.29 -21.17
C LEU A 263 -4.88 -9.45 -20.75
N ILE A 264 -5.70 -8.41 -20.90
CA ILE A 264 -7.16 -8.47 -20.72
C ILE A 264 -7.81 -8.33 -22.09
N THR A 265 -8.54 -9.37 -22.54
CA THR A 265 -9.13 -9.40 -23.88
C THR A 265 -10.39 -10.28 -23.92
N PRO A 266 -11.36 -10.04 -24.84
CA PRO A 266 -12.46 -10.98 -25.05
C PRO A 266 -11.93 -12.39 -25.41
N GLY A 267 -12.60 -13.42 -24.91
CA GLY A 267 -12.14 -14.81 -25.09
C GLY A 267 -12.29 -15.35 -26.52
N ASP A 268 -12.97 -14.64 -27.40
CA ASP A 268 -13.11 -14.93 -28.84
C ASP A 268 -11.97 -14.35 -29.70
N ARG A 269 -11.02 -13.60 -29.09
CA ARG A 269 -9.85 -13.03 -29.77
C ARG A 269 -8.73 -14.06 -29.94
N GLY A 270 -9.01 -15.16 -30.69
CA GLY A 270 -8.04 -16.22 -30.94
C GLY A 270 -6.72 -15.73 -31.56
N ASP A 271 -6.76 -14.68 -32.35
CA ASP A 271 -5.59 -14.01 -32.93
C ASP A 271 -4.61 -13.50 -31.84
N LEU A 272 -5.14 -12.83 -30.82
CA LEU A 272 -4.34 -12.32 -29.69
C LEU A 272 -3.82 -13.45 -28.80
N LEU A 273 -4.63 -14.49 -28.58
CA LEU A 273 -4.24 -15.64 -27.76
C LEU A 273 -3.06 -16.40 -28.40
N LEU A 274 -3.10 -16.61 -29.72
CA LEU A 274 -1.98 -17.18 -30.47
C LEU A 274 -0.73 -16.29 -30.42
N ALA A 275 -0.90 -14.97 -30.57
CA ALA A 275 0.20 -14.03 -30.45
C ALA A 275 0.85 -14.08 -29.05
N CYS A 276 0.05 -14.17 -27.99
CA CYS A 276 0.55 -14.34 -26.62
C CYS A 276 1.37 -15.62 -26.45
N LEU A 277 0.86 -16.75 -26.92
CA LEU A 277 1.58 -18.03 -26.85
C LEU A 277 2.91 -17.99 -27.59
N ALA A 278 2.90 -17.46 -28.83
CA ALA A 278 4.10 -17.35 -29.65
C ALA A 278 5.14 -16.42 -29.02
N THR A 279 4.71 -15.23 -28.55
CA THR A 279 5.59 -14.26 -27.93
C THR A 279 6.16 -14.78 -26.61
N ASN A 280 5.34 -15.40 -25.79
CA ASN A 280 5.78 -15.95 -24.50
C ASN A 280 6.76 -17.10 -24.69
N ARG A 281 6.53 -17.98 -25.68
CA ARG A 281 7.46 -19.08 -26.03
C ARG A 281 8.80 -18.52 -26.53
N ALA A 282 8.79 -17.49 -27.38
CA ALA A 282 10.00 -16.86 -27.87
C ALA A 282 10.81 -16.15 -26.77
N ALA A 283 10.14 -15.62 -25.76
CA ALA A 283 10.75 -14.94 -24.62
C ALA A 283 11.06 -15.86 -23.42
N GLY A 284 10.97 -17.19 -23.59
CA GLY A 284 11.24 -18.14 -22.50
C GLY A 284 10.30 -18.03 -21.30
N GLY A 285 9.04 -17.60 -21.51
CA GLY A 285 8.03 -17.48 -20.46
C GLY A 285 7.98 -16.13 -19.72
N THR A 286 8.78 -15.14 -20.13
CA THR A 286 8.90 -13.85 -19.40
C THR A 286 8.12 -12.67 -20.01
N ALA A 287 7.51 -12.87 -21.20
CA ALA A 287 6.79 -11.79 -21.88
C ALA A 287 5.37 -11.59 -21.32
N VAL A 288 4.64 -12.68 -21.10
CA VAL A 288 3.24 -12.69 -20.69
C VAL A 288 3.11 -13.44 -19.36
N ALA A 289 2.67 -12.75 -18.31
CA ALA A 289 2.36 -13.38 -17.02
C ALA A 289 1.09 -14.22 -17.12
N GLY A 290 0.07 -13.71 -17.84
CA GLY A 290 -1.20 -14.38 -17.97
C GLY A 290 -2.19 -13.62 -18.84
N ILE A 291 -3.35 -14.22 -19.02
CA ILE A 291 -4.45 -13.69 -19.81
C ILE A 291 -5.74 -13.75 -18.98
N VAL A 292 -6.49 -12.65 -18.94
CA VAL A 292 -7.86 -12.60 -18.44
C VAL A 292 -8.80 -12.49 -19.63
N LEU A 293 -9.61 -13.51 -19.83
CA LEU A 293 -10.62 -13.60 -20.89
C LEU A 293 -11.93 -13.00 -20.40
N THR A 294 -12.48 -12.07 -21.15
CA THR A 294 -13.69 -11.34 -20.79
C THR A 294 -14.91 -11.74 -21.61
N GLY A 295 -16.12 -11.39 -21.13
CA GLY A 295 -17.37 -11.62 -21.81
C GLY A 295 -17.92 -13.06 -21.72
N GLY A 296 -17.28 -13.92 -20.92
CA GLY A 296 -17.69 -15.31 -20.78
C GLY A 296 -17.38 -16.20 -22.01
N PHE A 297 -16.65 -15.67 -23.00
CA PHE A 297 -16.29 -16.42 -24.21
C PHE A 297 -15.09 -17.31 -23.95
N ARG A 298 -15.22 -18.61 -24.24
CA ARG A 298 -14.12 -19.57 -24.14
C ARG A 298 -13.36 -19.65 -25.48
N PRO A 299 -12.03 -19.80 -25.45
CA PRO A 299 -11.27 -20.11 -26.65
C PRO A 299 -11.74 -21.42 -27.29
N SER A 300 -11.42 -21.60 -28.58
CA SER A 300 -11.65 -22.89 -29.25
C SER A 300 -10.93 -24.03 -28.53
N PRO A 301 -11.48 -25.26 -28.49
CA PRO A 301 -10.85 -26.34 -27.76
C PRO A 301 -9.38 -26.61 -28.13
N PRO A 302 -8.95 -26.56 -29.43
CA PRO A 302 -7.54 -26.73 -29.78
C PRO A 302 -6.64 -25.63 -29.17
N LEU A 303 -7.10 -24.36 -29.19
CA LEU A 303 -6.35 -23.23 -28.65
C LEU A 303 -6.26 -23.29 -27.12
N LEU A 304 -7.34 -23.71 -26.46
CA LEU A 304 -7.32 -23.91 -25.01
C LEU A 304 -6.34 -25.02 -24.60
N ALA A 305 -6.28 -26.11 -25.38
CA ALA A 305 -5.33 -27.21 -25.16
C ALA A 305 -3.87 -26.69 -25.26
N GLU A 306 -3.55 -25.85 -26.27
CA GLU A 306 -2.22 -25.24 -26.39
C GLU A 306 -1.88 -24.34 -25.21
N MET A 307 -2.84 -23.57 -24.70
CA MET A 307 -2.67 -22.71 -23.51
C MET A 307 -2.42 -23.56 -22.25
N GLN A 308 -3.12 -24.69 -22.12
CA GLN A 308 -2.93 -25.64 -21.02
C GLN A 308 -1.55 -26.31 -21.08
N GLU A 309 -1.12 -26.75 -22.26
CA GLU A 309 0.20 -27.33 -22.48
C GLU A 309 1.33 -26.33 -22.18
N ALA A 310 1.13 -25.07 -22.57
CA ALA A 310 2.06 -23.99 -22.28
C ALA A 310 2.09 -23.60 -20.79
N GLY A 311 1.12 -24.04 -19.99
CA GLY A 311 0.98 -23.65 -18.59
C GLY A 311 0.72 -22.14 -18.38
N LEU A 312 0.23 -21.45 -19.41
CA LEU A 312 0.00 -20.00 -19.36
C LEU A 312 -1.27 -19.71 -18.54
N PHE A 313 -1.13 -18.91 -17.47
CA PHE A 313 -2.28 -18.48 -16.68
C PHE A 313 -3.36 -17.88 -17.57
N THR A 314 -4.53 -18.49 -17.55
CA THR A 314 -5.67 -18.09 -18.36
C THR A 314 -6.93 -18.14 -17.49
N PHE A 315 -7.48 -16.98 -17.21
CA PHE A 315 -8.60 -16.81 -16.29
C PHE A 315 -9.80 -16.24 -17.04
N LEU A 316 -10.96 -16.89 -16.94
CA LEU A 316 -12.20 -16.50 -17.62
C LEU A 316 -13.14 -15.77 -16.67
N VAL A 317 -13.61 -14.60 -17.07
CA VAL A 317 -14.63 -13.82 -16.34
C VAL A 317 -15.86 -13.55 -17.22
N GLY A 318 -17.02 -13.43 -16.57
CA GLY A 318 -18.29 -13.10 -17.28
C GLY A 318 -18.43 -11.60 -17.61
N THR A 319 -17.66 -10.75 -16.96
CA THR A 319 -17.71 -9.29 -17.12
C THR A 319 -17.07 -8.83 -18.43
N ASP A 320 -17.45 -7.63 -18.90
CA ASP A 320 -16.84 -7.00 -20.08
C ASP A 320 -15.39 -6.53 -19.80
N THR A 321 -14.67 -6.22 -20.88
CA THR A 321 -13.26 -5.85 -20.82
C THR A 321 -13.00 -4.59 -19.98
N TYR A 322 -13.89 -3.59 -20.05
CA TYR A 322 -13.68 -2.34 -19.31
C TYR A 322 -13.84 -2.56 -17.80
N ARG A 323 -14.92 -3.22 -17.38
CA ARG A 323 -15.14 -3.55 -15.95
C ARG A 323 -14.06 -4.47 -15.39
N THR A 324 -13.60 -5.43 -16.18
CA THR A 324 -12.51 -6.31 -15.77
C THR A 324 -11.21 -5.55 -15.59
N ALA A 325 -10.87 -4.66 -16.54
CA ALA A 325 -9.67 -3.84 -16.45
C ALA A 325 -9.72 -2.91 -15.22
N GLN A 326 -10.87 -2.29 -14.96
CA GLN A 326 -11.07 -1.47 -13.77
C GLN A 326 -10.94 -2.31 -12.49
N ALA A 327 -11.54 -3.51 -12.44
CA ALA A 327 -11.43 -4.39 -11.27
C ALA A 327 -9.98 -4.81 -10.99
N VAL A 328 -9.16 -5.03 -12.04
CA VAL A 328 -7.73 -5.32 -11.89
C VAL A 328 -6.96 -4.10 -11.41
N ASP A 329 -7.27 -2.90 -11.91
CA ASP A 329 -6.63 -1.64 -11.50
C ASP A 329 -6.96 -1.28 -10.05
N ASP A 330 -8.17 -1.61 -9.59
CA ASP A 330 -8.66 -1.39 -8.23
C ASP A 330 -8.10 -2.40 -7.20
N ILE A 331 -7.34 -3.43 -7.64
CA ILE A 331 -6.75 -4.42 -6.73
C ILE A 331 -5.77 -3.74 -5.78
N LEU A 332 -6.10 -3.82 -4.50
CA LEU A 332 -5.22 -3.30 -3.46
C LEU A 332 -4.14 -4.33 -3.10
N VAL A 333 -2.91 -4.02 -3.49
CA VAL A 333 -1.75 -4.82 -3.10
C VAL A 333 -1.32 -4.42 -1.69
N LYS A 334 -1.38 -5.37 -0.76
CA LYS A 334 -0.94 -5.20 0.63
C LYS A 334 0.20 -6.15 0.95
N THR A 335 0.94 -5.81 1.98
CA THR A 335 1.96 -6.68 2.56
C THR A 335 1.35 -7.45 3.73
N HIS A 336 1.48 -8.77 3.71
CA HIS A 336 1.05 -9.65 4.81
C HIS A 336 2.27 -10.15 5.61
N PRO A 337 2.08 -10.61 6.85
CA PRO A 337 3.19 -11.13 7.67
C PRO A 337 4.00 -12.26 7.01
N ALA A 338 3.37 -13.05 6.13
CA ALA A 338 4.03 -14.14 5.41
C ALA A 338 4.83 -13.67 4.17
N ASP A 339 4.69 -12.41 3.74
CA ASP A 339 5.35 -11.87 2.54
C ASP A 339 6.82 -11.50 2.83
N HIS A 340 7.64 -12.48 3.15
CA HIS A 340 9.02 -12.26 3.59
C HIS A 340 9.85 -11.44 2.60
N GLU A 341 9.70 -11.69 1.29
CA GLU A 341 10.41 -10.96 0.24
C GLU A 341 9.97 -9.49 0.17
N LYS A 342 8.66 -9.22 0.21
CA LYS A 342 8.14 -7.84 0.24
C LYS A 342 8.63 -7.10 1.49
N ILE A 343 8.59 -7.76 2.66
CA ILE A 343 9.06 -7.19 3.92
C ILE A 343 10.56 -6.87 3.86
N ALA A 344 11.38 -7.77 3.31
CA ALA A 344 12.81 -7.54 3.13
C ALA A 344 13.07 -6.36 2.19
N THR A 345 12.38 -6.32 1.05
CA THR A 345 12.45 -5.23 0.07
C THR A 345 12.05 -3.87 0.69
N ILE A 346 10.98 -3.83 1.48
CA ILE A 346 10.57 -2.60 2.18
C ILE A 346 11.66 -2.12 3.13
N LYS A 347 12.22 -3.02 3.95
CA LYS A 347 13.28 -2.69 4.92
C LYS A 347 14.53 -2.15 4.24
N GLU A 348 14.88 -2.67 3.07
CA GLU A 348 16.01 -2.24 2.27
C GLU A 348 15.74 -0.88 1.60
N LEU A 349 14.68 -0.78 0.81
CA LEU A 349 14.33 0.44 0.07
C LEU A 349 14.21 1.65 1.00
N VAL A 350 13.44 1.53 2.09
CA VAL A 350 13.25 2.64 3.03
C VAL A 350 14.55 2.96 3.77
N GLY A 351 15.31 1.94 4.15
CA GLY A 351 16.58 2.12 4.84
C GLY A 351 17.63 2.87 4.01
N HIS A 352 17.61 2.74 2.68
CA HIS A 352 18.50 3.48 1.77
C HIS A 352 17.93 4.85 1.36
N SER A 353 16.61 5.01 1.40
CA SER A 353 15.93 6.22 0.93
C SER A 353 15.81 7.32 1.99
N LEU A 354 15.95 6.98 3.26
CA LEU A 354 15.81 7.92 4.38
C LEU A 354 17.14 8.12 5.12
N ASP A 355 17.49 9.38 5.37
CA ASP A 355 18.50 9.75 6.36
C ASP A 355 17.88 9.60 7.77
N VAL A 356 17.95 8.38 8.30
CA VAL A 356 17.31 8.03 9.58
C VAL A 356 17.98 8.77 10.75
N ASP A 357 19.25 9.11 10.67
CA ASP A 357 19.95 9.82 11.74
C ASP A 357 19.51 11.28 11.79
N ARG A 358 19.40 11.92 10.62
CA ARG A 358 18.81 13.26 10.51
C ARG A 358 17.34 13.29 10.93
N PHE A 359 16.59 12.25 10.62
CA PHE A 359 15.20 12.09 11.04
C PHE A 359 15.09 12.00 12.57
N LEU A 360 15.84 11.09 13.22
CA LEU A 360 15.83 10.90 14.68
C LEU A 360 16.28 12.16 15.46
N ALA A 361 17.15 12.97 14.89
CA ALA A 361 17.56 14.22 15.50
C ALA A 361 16.46 15.29 15.54
N ARG A 362 15.34 15.07 14.84
CA ARG A 362 14.18 16.00 14.77
C ARG A 362 12.97 15.51 15.57
N VAL A 363 12.92 14.24 15.92
CA VAL A 363 11.89 13.62 16.75
C VAL A 363 12.24 13.80 18.22
#